data_e2e0ab4cc76c7d967e5e37fcd576d9d3
#
_entry.id   e2e0ab4cc76c7d967e5e37fcd576d9d3
#
_cell.length_a   1.000
_cell.length_b   1.000
_cell.length_c   1.000
_cell.angle_alpha   90.00
_cell.angle_beta   90.00
_cell.angle_gamma   90.00
#
_symmetry.space_group_name_H-M   'P 1'
#
loop_
_entity.id
_entity.type
_entity.pdbx_description
1 polymer ?
#
loop_
_entity_poly.entity_id
_entity_poly.type
_entity_poly.pdbx_seq_one_letter_code
_entity_poly.pdbx_strand_id
1 'polypeptide(L)'
;MSYNNNYNTNYQNPQIVNYAATDAQAEFYRKTYTHVALALLAFIGVEAALQNLIPKELIFSMIRGKFVWLFILGGFWLGSILANKWTQAQDKSTQYMGLGIYVLLEAIIFLPIIKIALLYTGTAILSQAGIITLALFGGLTAVVFLTRVDFSFLRTI
;
A
#
# COMPACT_ATOMS: atom_id res chain seq x y z
N MET A 1 -17.30 -60.98 15.67
CA MET A 1 -16.99 -59.55 15.98
C MET A 1 -16.64 -58.86 14.67
N SER A 2 -17.59 -58.13 14.13
CA SER A 2 -17.43 -57.41 12.85
C SER A 2 -16.99 -55.99 13.16
N TYR A 3 -15.73 -55.65 12.86
CA TYR A 3 -15.22 -54.30 12.96
C TYR A 3 -15.72 -53.49 11.73
N ASN A 4 -16.72 -52.67 11.99
CA ASN A 4 -17.25 -51.74 10.99
C ASN A 4 -16.36 -50.49 10.99
N ASN A 5 -15.29 -50.51 10.19
CA ASN A 5 -14.46 -49.35 9.93
C ASN A 5 -15.17 -48.42 8.90
N ASN A 6 -16.14 -47.65 9.39
CA ASN A 6 -16.62 -46.47 8.66
C ASN A 6 -15.55 -45.39 8.71
N TYR A 7 -14.48 -45.54 7.93
CA TYR A 7 -13.66 -44.40 7.52
C TYR A 7 -14.54 -43.56 6.59
N ASN A 8 -15.12 -42.52 7.17
CA ASN A 8 -15.72 -41.42 6.46
C ASN A 8 -14.60 -40.69 5.69
N THR A 9 -14.16 -41.31 4.60
CA THR A 9 -13.35 -40.61 3.59
C THR A 9 -14.25 -39.60 2.91
N ASN A 10 -14.42 -38.45 3.57
CA ASN A 10 -14.77 -37.22 2.88
C ASN A 10 -13.64 -36.98 1.87
N TYR A 11 -13.69 -37.65 0.73
CA TYR A 11 -12.95 -37.25 -0.44
C TYR A 11 -13.43 -35.84 -0.76
N GLN A 12 -12.66 -34.87 -0.29
CA GLN A 12 -12.89 -33.49 -0.68
C GLN A 12 -12.86 -33.49 -2.20
N ASN A 13 -14.04 -33.27 -2.79
CA ASN A 13 -14.17 -33.23 -4.25
C ASN A 13 -13.12 -32.21 -4.75
N PRO A 14 -12.17 -32.59 -5.61
CA PRO A 14 -11.11 -31.70 -6.08
C PRO A 14 -11.65 -30.38 -6.64
N GLN A 15 -12.86 -30.39 -7.19
CA GLN A 15 -13.53 -29.20 -7.67
C GLN A 15 -13.89 -28.27 -6.53
N ILE A 16 -14.41 -28.76 -5.39
CA ILE A 16 -14.77 -27.93 -4.22
C ILE A 16 -13.51 -27.29 -3.63
N VAL A 17 -12.40 -28.02 -3.55
CA VAL A 17 -11.13 -27.51 -3.05
C VAL A 17 -10.59 -26.39 -3.97
N ASN A 18 -10.69 -26.57 -5.29
CA ASN A 18 -10.26 -25.55 -6.24
C ASN A 18 -11.13 -24.28 -6.16
N TYR A 19 -12.45 -24.40 -6.05
CA TYR A 19 -13.34 -23.24 -5.89
C TYR A 19 -13.06 -22.51 -4.58
N ALA A 20 -12.88 -23.22 -3.47
CA ALA A 20 -12.55 -22.61 -2.18
C ALA A 20 -11.19 -21.90 -2.20
N ALA A 21 -10.20 -22.43 -2.90
CA ALA A 21 -8.89 -21.79 -3.08
C ALA A 21 -9.01 -20.51 -3.92
N THR A 22 -9.81 -20.51 -4.98
CA THR A 22 -10.05 -19.36 -5.84
C THR A 22 -10.77 -18.24 -5.10
N ASP A 23 -11.79 -18.56 -4.29
CA ASP A 23 -12.53 -17.58 -3.51
C ASP A 23 -11.65 -16.97 -2.40
N ALA A 24 -10.81 -17.76 -1.74
CA ALA A 24 -9.86 -17.28 -0.75
C ALA A 24 -8.80 -16.33 -1.36
N GLN A 25 -8.32 -16.62 -2.56
CA GLN A 25 -7.42 -15.74 -3.30
C GLN A 25 -8.11 -14.41 -3.68
N ALA A 26 -9.34 -14.48 -4.20
CA ALA A 26 -10.10 -13.28 -4.53
C ALA A 26 -10.35 -12.40 -3.31
N GLU A 27 -10.67 -12.99 -2.15
CA GLU A 27 -10.82 -12.27 -0.89
C GLU A 27 -9.50 -11.62 -0.44
N PHE A 28 -8.39 -12.33 -0.55
CA PHE A 28 -7.06 -11.79 -0.24
C PHE A 28 -6.74 -10.58 -1.11
N TYR A 29 -6.92 -10.67 -2.42
CA TYR A 29 -6.70 -9.55 -3.34
C TYR A 29 -7.59 -8.36 -3.00
N ARG A 30 -8.88 -8.57 -2.75
CA ARG A 30 -9.80 -7.49 -2.35
C ARG A 30 -9.31 -6.78 -1.10
N LYS A 31 -8.94 -7.52 -0.05
CA LYS A 31 -8.42 -6.94 1.19
C LYS A 31 -7.14 -6.15 0.94
N THR A 32 -6.20 -6.71 0.18
CA THR A 32 -4.94 -6.05 -0.15
C THR A 32 -5.17 -4.73 -0.90
N TYR A 33 -5.96 -4.76 -1.97
CA TYR A 33 -6.26 -3.54 -2.73
C TYR A 33 -7.01 -2.49 -1.91
N THR A 34 -7.91 -2.90 -1.03
CA THR A 34 -8.61 -1.97 -0.13
C THR A 34 -7.61 -1.28 0.81
N HIS A 35 -6.66 -2.01 1.39
CA HIS A 35 -5.64 -1.42 2.27
C HIS A 35 -4.69 -0.50 1.51
N VAL A 36 -4.29 -0.88 0.29
CA VAL A 36 -3.47 0.00 -0.58
C VAL A 36 -4.22 1.28 -0.94
N ALA A 37 -5.52 1.18 -1.28
CA ALA A 37 -6.34 2.36 -1.56
C ALA A 37 -6.44 3.29 -0.36
N LEU A 38 -6.70 2.74 0.84
CA LEU A 38 -6.77 3.51 2.08
C LEU A 38 -5.42 4.15 2.44
N ALA A 39 -4.31 3.43 2.26
CA ALA A 39 -2.97 3.95 2.50
C ALA A 39 -2.65 5.10 1.54
N LEU A 40 -3.02 4.99 0.26
CA LEU A 40 -2.85 6.05 -0.72
C LEU A 40 -3.69 7.30 -0.38
N LEU A 41 -4.95 7.12 0.01
CA LEU A 41 -5.80 8.23 0.45
C LEU A 41 -5.25 8.89 1.73
N ALA A 42 -4.77 8.09 2.69
CA ALA A 42 -4.12 8.59 3.89
C ALA A 42 -2.85 9.39 3.55
N PHE A 43 -2.02 8.89 2.63
CA PHE A 43 -0.83 9.60 2.13
C PHE A 43 -1.20 10.96 1.54
N ILE A 44 -2.21 11.01 0.65
CA ILE A 44 -2.66 12.28 0.04
C ILE A 44 -3.15 13.24 1.12
N GLY A 45 -3.92 12.77 2.10
CA GLY A 45 -4.42 13.60 3.21
C GLY A 45 -3.30 14.13 4.11
N VAL A 46 -2.35 13.27 4.48
CA VAL A 46 -1.18 13.64 5.27
C VAL A 46 -0.30 14.63 4.52
N GLU A 47 -0.02 14.37 3.24
CA GLU A 47 0.78 15.27 2.40
C GLU A 47 0.14 16.65 2.26
N ALA A 48 -1.17 16.71 1.99
CA ALA A 48 -1.90 17.97 1.92
C ALA A 48 -1.85 18.73 3.26
N ALA A 49 -1.96 18.05 4.39
CA ALA A 49 -1.83 18.65 5.71
C ALA A 49 -0.40 19.18 5.93
N LEU A 50 0.63 18.40 5.64
CA LEU A 50 2.03 18.79 5.81
C LEU A 50 2.40 19.98 4.94
N GLN A 51 1.92 20.04 3.69
CA GLN A 51 2.14 21.19 2.79
C GLN A 51 1.60 22.52 3.34
N ASN A 52 0.55 22.45 4.15
CA ASN A 52 -0.07 23.62 4.78
C ASN A 52 0.52 23.96 6.17
N LEU A 53 0.89 22.92 6.95
CA LEU A 53 1.37 23.07 8.31
C LEU A 53 2.84 23.45 8.39
N ILE A 54 3.67 22.95 7.45
CA ILE A 54 5.11 23.13 7.50
C ILE A 54 5.50 24.42 6.75
N PRO A 55 6.24 25.35 7.42
CA PRO A 55 6.73 26.57 6.79
C PRO A 55 7.59 26.28 5.58
N LYS A 56 7.49 27.13 4.55
CA LYS A 56 8.25 26.99 3.29
C LYS A 56 9.76 26.98 3.55
N GLU A 57 10.21 27.79 4.49
CA GLU A 57 11.62 27.96 4.85
C GLU A 57 12.21 26.62 5.37
N LEU A 58 11.43 25.86 6.16
CA LEU A 58 11.84 24.56 6.64
C LEU A 58 11.92 23.56 5.51
N ILE A 59 10.93 23.53 4.61
CA ILE A 59 10.94 22.65 3.44
C ILE A 59 12.14 22.96 2.53
N PHE A 60 12.45 24.24 2.29
CA PHE A 60 13.63 24.62 1.52
C PHE A 60 14.94 24.26 2.20
N SER A 61 15.02 24.30 3.53
CA SER A 61 16.20 23.86 4.27
C SER A 61 16.47 22.37 4.10
N MET A 62 15.43 21.55 3.95
CA MET A 62 15.56 20.12 3.65
C MET A 62 16.27 19.87 2.32
N ILE A 63 16.08 20.76 1.33
CA ILE A 63 16.67 20.63 -0.01
C ILE A 63 18.07 21.26 -0.08
N ARG A 64 18.26 22.43 0.52
CA ARG A 64 19.50 23.21 0.44
C ARG A 64 20.60 22.68 1.36
N GLY A 65 20.22 22.00 2.43
CA GLY A 65 21.18 21.47 3.41
C GLY A 65 21.97 20.30 2.86
N LYS A 66 23.29 20.47 2.67
CA LYS A 66 24.20 19.45 2.10
C LYS A 66 24.07 18.06 2.72
N PHE A 67 23.78 17.99 4.02
CA PHE A 67 23.64 16.73 4.75
C PHE A 67 22.20 16.46 5.23
N VAL A 68 21.29 17.44 5.16
CA VAL A 68 19.93 17.30 5.67
C VAL A 68 19.19 16.20 4.92
N TRP A 69 19.35 16.14 3.60
CA TRP A 69 18.74 15.09 2.77
C TRP A 69 19.24 13.69 3.13
N LEU A 70 20.55 13.58 3.44
CA LEU A 70 21.14 12.31 3.88
C LEU A 70 20.54 11.84 5.22
N PHE A 71 20.32 12.76 6.17
CA PHE A 71 19.67 12.43 7.45
C PHE A 71 18.20 12.03 7.25
N ILE A 72 17.49 12.70 6.34
CA ILE A 72 16.09 12.34 6.01
C ILE A 72 16.04 10.93 5.42
N LEU A 73 16.90 10.63 4.44
CA LEU A 73 16.96 9.29 3.83
C LEU A 73 17.37 8.21 4.85
N GLY A 74 18.37 8.52 5.70
CA GLY A 74 18.80 7.61 6.77
C GLY A 74 17.68 7.35 7.80
N GLY A 75 16.98 8.41 8.22
CA GLY A 75 15.83 8.31 9.11
C GLY A 75 14.67 7.50 8.47
N PHE A 76 14.39 7.73 7.20
CA PHE A 76 13.44 6.95 6.43
C PHE A 76 13.83 5.47 6.37
N TRP A 77 15.08 5.17 6.07
CA TRP A 77 15.56 3.80 6.00
C TRP A 77 15.39 3.07 7.33
N LEU A 78 15.80 3.69 8.45
CA LEU A 78 15.59 3.12 9.79
C LEU A 78 14.12 2.98 10.15
N GLY A 79 13.33 4.01 9.87
CA GLY A 79 11.88 4.00 10.10
C GLY A 79 11.16 2.95 9.26
N SER A 80 11.59 2.73 8.02
CA SER A 80 11.05 1.67 7.14
C SER A 80 11.32 0.26 7.68
N ILE A 81 12.50 0.03 8.27
CA ILE A 81 12.81 -1.25 8.92
C ILE A 81 11.87 -1.49 10.10
N LEU A 82 11.64 -0.46 10.92
CA LEU A 82 10.74 -0.57 12.07
C LEU A 82 9.29 -0.79 11.62
N ALA A 83 8.82 0.01 10.68
CA ALA A 83 7.47 -0.11 10.11
C ALA A 83 7.25 -1.50 9.52
N ASN A 84 8.23 -2.03 8.77
CA ASN A 84 8.15 -3.37 8.19
C ASN A 84 8.06 -4.48 9.25
N LYS A 85 8.80 -4.37 10.35
CA LYS A 85 8.67 -5.29 11.48
C LYS A 85 7.26 -5.27 12.08
N TRP A 86 6.66 -4.09 12.20
CA TRP A 86 5.33 -3.93 12.76
C TRP A 86 4.22 -4.40 11.81
N THR A 87 4.38 -4.23 10.51
CA THR A 87 3.42 -4.78 9.53
C THR A 87 3.40 -6.30 9.51
N GLN A 88 4.47 -6.96 9.98
CA GLN A 88 4.57 -8.41 10.09
C GLN A 88 4.19 -8.95 11.49
N ALA A 89 3.76 -8.08 12.41
CA ALA A 89 3.32 -8.49 13.74
C ALA A 89 2.04 -9.36 13.66
N GLN A 90 1.83 -10.21 14.66
CA GLN A 90 0.62 -11.04 14.74
C GLN A 90 -0.63 -10.22 15.09
N ASP A 91 -0.45 -9.13 15.82
CA ASP A 91 -1.53 -8.22 16.23
C ASP A 91 -1.88 -7.22 15.13
N LYS A 92 -3.17 -7.16 14.76
CA LYS A 92 -3.68 -6.27 13.72
C LYS A 92 -3.47 -4.78 14.04
N SER A 93 -3.59 -4.40 15.31
CA SER A 93 -3.37 -3.00 15.73
C SER A 93 -1.94 -2.57 15.43
N THR A 94 -0.97 -3.41 15.77
CA THR A 94 0.44 -3.17 15.47
C THR A 94 0.73 -3.13 13.97
N GLN A 95 0.05 -3.98 13.16
CA GLN A 95 0.17 -3.94 11.70
C GLN A 95 -0.32 -2.59 11.14
N TYR A 96 -1.47 -2.08 11.59
CA TYR A 96 -1.99 -0.78 11.16
C TYR A 96 -1.10 0.39 11.62
N MET A 97 -0.51 0.30 12.80
CA MET A 97 0.47 1.28 13.26
C MET A 97 1.71 1.29 12.35
N GLY A 98 2.21 0.11 11.98
CA GLY A 98 3.32 -0.01 11.04
C GLY A 98 3.01 0.62 9.68
N LEU A 99 1.82 0.36 9.14
CA LEU A 99 1.36 0.98 7.90
C LEU A 99 1.23 2.50 8.03
N GLY A 100 0.66 2.99 9.13
CA GLY A 100 0.52 4.43 9.38
C GLY A 100 1.86 5.15 9.48
N ILE A 101 2.84 4.58 10.18
CA ILE A 101 4.21 5.12 10.24
C ILE A 101 4.85 5.13 8.86
N TYR A 102 4.68 4.07 8.08
CA TYR A 102 5.20 4.02 6.72
C TYR A 102 4.64 5.14 5.85
N VAL A 103 3.33 5.36 5.89
CA VAL A 103 2.67 6.46 5.17
C VAL A 103 3.20 7.83 5.60
N LEU A 104 3.43 8.05 6.90
CA LEU A 104 4.01 9.30 7.42
C LEU A 104 5.44 9.52 6.93
N LEU A 105 6.27 8.48 6.93
CA LEU A 105 7.64 8.55 6.44
C LEU A 105 7.69 8.86 4.94
N GLU A 106 6.84 8.23 4.16
CA GLU A 106 6.66 8.51 2.73
C GLU A 106 6.29 9.98 2.51
N ALA A 107 5.29 10.50 3.23
CA ALA A 107 4.86 11.88 3.10
C ALA A 107 5.98 12.88 3.44
N ILE A 108 6.81 12.61 4.45
CA ILE A 108 7.96 13.47 4.78
C ILE A 108 8.98 13.53 3.65
N ILE A 109 9.22 12.43 2.95
CA ILE A 109 10.13 12.40 1.79
C ILE A 109 9.53 13.13 0.59
N PHE A 110 8.25 12.92 0.32
CA PHE A 110 7.58 13.54 -0.81
C PHE A 110 7.33 15.04 -0.60
N LEU A 111 7.24 15.50 0.64
CA LEU A 111 6.98 16.89 0.99
C LEU A 111 7.82 17.93 0.21
N PRO A 112 9.18 17.85 0.19
CA PRO A 112 9.99 18.81 -0.57
C PRO A 112 9.83 18.65 -2.08
N ILE A 113 9.65 17.43 -2.58
CA ILE A 113 9.50 17.15 -4.02
C ILE A 113 8.19 17.75 -4.53
N ILE A 114 7.10 17.52 -3.82
CA ILE A 114 5.78 18.06 -4.17
C ILE A 114 5.79 19.60 -4.06
N LYS A 115 6.47 20.15 -3.05
CA LYS A 115 6.60 21.61 -2.93
C LYS A 115 7.31 22.25 -4.11
N ILE A 116 8.40 21.65 -4.56
CA ILE A 116 9.12 22.09 -5.77
C ILE A 116 8.20 22.01 -6.98
N ALA A 117 7.53 20.88 -7.18
CA ALA A 117 6.61 20.71 -8.30
C ALA A 117 5.51 21.79 -8.31
N LEU A 118 4.90 22.08 -7.15
CA LEU A 118 3.88 23.12 -7.01
C LEU A 118 4.42 24.53 -7.37
N LEU A 119 5.66 24.83 -7.00
CA LEU A 119 6.25 26.16 -7.23
C LEU A 119 6.67 26.38 -8.68
N TYR A 120 7.23 25.36 -9.34
CA TYR A 120 7.77 25.50 -10.70
C TYR A 120 6.75 25.18 -11.80
N THR A 121 5.81 24.29 -11.55
CA THR A 121 4.85 23.84 -12.58
C THR A 121 3.38 24.10 -12.21
N GLY A 122 3.15 24.63 -11.02
CA GLY A 122 1.80 24.86 -10.50
C GLY A 122 1.05 23.55 -10.20
N THR A 123 -0.25 23.65 -10.03
CA THR A 123 -1.10 22.51 -9.67
C THR A 123 -1.40 21.58 -10.85
N ALA A 124 -1.15 22.02 -12.08
CA ALA A 124 -1.54 21.28 -13.29
C ALA A 124 -0.88 19.90 -13.39
N ILE A 125 0.44 19.82 -13.18
CA ILE A 125 1.19 18.55 -13.24
C ILE A 125 0.76 17.59 -12.13
N LEU A 126 0.54 18.08 -10.90
CA LEU A 126 0.04 17.25 -9.81
C LEU A 126 -1.35 16.71 -10.11
N SER A 127 -2.23 17.55 -10.65
CA SER A 127 -3.58 17.13 -11.04
C SER A 127 -3.53 16.08 -12.14
N GLN A 128 -2.70 16.23 -13.16
CA GLN A 128 -2.51 15.25 -14.23
C GLN A 128 -1.95 13.92 -13.69
N ALA A 129 -0.90 13.98 -12.87
CA ALA A 129 -0.33 12.80 -12.24
C ALA A 129 -1.36 12.07 -11.34
N GLY A 130 -2.14 12.85 -10.57
CA GLY A 130 -3.22 12.32 -9.74
C GLY A 130 -4.30 11.62 -10.56
N ILE A 131 -4.76 12.23 -11.65
CA ILE A 131 -5.77 11.65 -12.55
C ILE A 131 -5.26 10.35 -13.18
N ILE A 132 -4.02 10.35 -13.69
CA ILE A 132 -3.41 9.15 -14.29
C ILE A 132 -3.28 8.03 -13.25
N THR A 133 -2.79 8.36 -12.06
CA THR A 133 -2.65 7.40 -10.96
C THR A 133 -4.01 6.82 -10.55
N LEU A 134 -5.02 7.68 -10.40
CA LEU A 134 -6.38 7.24 -10.06
C LEU A 134 -7.01 6.40 -11.18
N ALA A 135 -6.77 6.74 -12.45
CA ALA A 135 -7.26 5.98 -13.59
C ALA A 135 -6.62 4.57 -13.64
N LEU A 136 -5.30 4.49 -13.48
CA LEU A 136 -4.58 3.22 -13.46
C LEU A 136 -4.97 2.38 -12.24
N PHE A 137 -4.94 2.97 -11.05
CA PHE A 137 -5.29 2.26 -9.82
C PHE A 137 -6.76 1.86 -9.80
N GLY A 138 -7.66 2.76 -10.20
CA GLY A 138 -9.08 2.50 -10.32
C GLY A 138 -9.40 1.41 -11.36
N GLY A 139 -8.72 1.43 -12.50
CA GLY A 139 -8.81 0.39 -13.52
C GLY A 139 -8.38 -0.97 -13.01
N LEU A 140 -7.21 -1.05 -12.37
CA LEU A 140 -6.72 -2.29 -11.75
C LEU A 140 -7.66 -2.78 -10.64
N THR A 141 -8.14 -1.87 -9.80
CA THR A 141 -9.10 -2.19 -8.74
C THR A 141 -10.40 -2.72 -9.32
N ALA A 142 -10.94 -2.07 -10.35
CA ALA A 142 -12.15 -2.53 -11.02
C ALA A 142 -11.97 -3.94 -11.61
N VAL A 143 -10.82 -4.23 -12.23
CA VAL A 143 -10.51 -5.59 -12.72
C VAL A 143 -10.51 -6.59 -11.55
N VAL A 144 -9.88 -6.29 -10.43
CA VAL A 144 -9.83 -7.19 -9.26
C VAL A 144 -11.21 -7.45 -8.66
N PHE A 145 -12.08 -6.42 -8.62
CA PHE A 145 -13.41 -6.55 -8.03
C PHE A 145 -14.47 -7.10 -8.99
N LEU A 146 -14.37 -6.78 -10.29
CA LEU A 146 -15.38 -7.18 -11.28
C LEU A 146 -15.06 -8.52 -11.94
N THR A 147 -13.78 -8.80 -12.16
CA THR A 147 -13.35 -10.07 -12.75
C THR A 147 -12.79 -10.96 -11.65
N ARG A 148 -13.35 -12.16 -11.51
CA ARG A 148 -12.74 -13.22 -10.69
C ARG A 148 -11.53 -13.84 -11.40
N VAL A 149 -10.79 -13.04 -12.16
CA VAL A 149 -9.67 -13.52 -12.96
C VAL A 149 -8.50 -13.85 -12.05
N ASP A 150 -8.03 -15.04 -12.19
CA ASP A 150 -6.79 -15.52 -11.59
C ASP A 150 -5.61 -14.86 -12.32
N PHE A 151 -4.89 -13.97 -11.62
CA PHE A 151 -3.69 -13.31 -12.14
C PHE A 151 -2.45 -14.23 -12.17
N SER A 152 -2.64 -15.55 -12.09
CA SER A 152 -1.55 -16.52 -12.09
C SER A 152 -0.69 -16.44 -13.35
N PHE A 153 -1.22 -15.91 -14.45
CA PHE A 153 -0.46 -15.70 -15.69
C PHE A 153 0.68 -14.67 -15.54
N LEU A 154 0.57 -13.69 -14.62
CA LEU A 154 1.63 -12.72 -14.35
C LEU A 154 2.83 -13.31 -13.63
N ARG A 155 2.68 -14.49 -13.05
CA ARG A 155 3.76 -15.21 -12.37
C ARG A 155 4.75 -15.84 -13.34
N THR A 156 4.39 -15.96 -14.62
CA THR A 156 5.17 -16.65 -15.65
C THR A 156 5.99 -15.68 -16.53
N ILE A 157 5.85 -14.37 -16.30
CA ILE A 157 6.64 -13.32 -16.94
C ILE A 157 7.76 -12.87 -16.00
#